data_e2b4fe3a456b5170b1d899ec3dcd3340
#
_entry.id   e2b4fe3a456b5170b1d899ec3dcd3340
#
_cell.length_a   1.000
_cell.length_b   1.000
_cell.length_c   1.000
_cell.angle_alpha   90.00
_cell.angle_beta   90.00
_cell.angle_gamma   90.00
#
_symmetry.space_group_name_H-M   'P 1'
#
loop_
_entity.id
_entity.type
_entity.pdbx_description
1 polymer ?
#
loop_
_entity_poly.entity_id
_entity_poly.type
_entity_poly.pdbx_seq_one_letter_code
_entity_poly.pdbx_strand_id
1 'polypeptide(L)'
;IAVISCAFILGFSINNFAISSNIQYKVAKVDVQKLIAASPQINALKKEQDKKAIEIQKWAANAQAQINKENDKNKKAELIKKYDKQFKDKMKLNATATQKKLDAAEASINKTIETKAKALGYNLVFAKSVVLYGADDITAELVKAIK
;
A
#
# COMPACT_ATOMS: atom_id res chain seq x y z
N ILE A 1 18.22 31.13 -70.85
CA ILE A 1 18.57 31.80 -69.58
C ILE A 1 17.49 31.45 -68.58
N ALA A 2 17.60 30.31 -67.94
CA ALA A 2 16.81 30.01 -66.74
C ALA A 2 17.17 28.62 -66.21
N VAL A 3 18.36 28.42 -65.67
CA VAL A 3 18.73 27.19 -64.93
C VAL A 3 19.78 27.54 -63.88
N ILE A 4 19.43 28.42 -62.96
CA ILE A 4 20.20 28.58 -61.70
C ILE A 4 19.20 29.09 -60.63
N SER A 5 18.41 28.24 -60.09
CA SER A 5 17.64 28.61 -58.88
C SER A 5 17.03 27.45 -58.10
N CYS A 6 17.52 26.25 -58.24
CA CYS A 6 16.96 25.09 -57.51
C CYS A 6 17.96 24.31 -56.60
N ALA A 7 19.16 24.86 -56.36
CA ALA A 7 20.19 24.13 -55.58
C ALA A 7 20.37 24.64 -54.14
N PHE A 8 19.54 25.54 -53.62
CA PHE A 8 19.76 26.15 -52.31
C PHE A 8 18.76 25.74 -51.21
N ILE A 9 17.78 24.87 -51.49
CA ILE A 9 16.71 24.52 -50.54
C ILE A 9 16.92 23.16 -49.88
N LEU A 10 17.89 22.32 -50.31
CA LEU A 10 18.10 21.00 -49.76
C LEU A 10 19.19 20.87 -48.68
N GLY A 11 19.87 21.97 -48.38
CA GLY A 11 20.98 21.96 -47.41
C GLY A 11 20.62 22.35 -45.98
N PHE A 12 19.38 22.80 -45.71
CA PHE A 12 19.08 23.42 -44.41
C PHE A 12 18.21 22.58 -43.48
N SER A 13 17.85 21.36 -43.83
CA SER A 13 16.81 20.60 -43.08
C SER A 13 17.33 19.40 -42.34
N ILE A 14 18.60 19.11 -42.26
CA ILE A 14 19.08 17.86 -41.66
C ILE A 14 19.84 18.05 -40.33
N ASN A 15 20.19 19.27 -39.93
CA ASN A 15 21.05 19.49 -38.76
C ASN A 15 20.31 19.85 -37.44
N ASN A 16 18.96 19.90 -37.41
CA ASN A 16 18.26 20.29 -36.21
C ASN A 16 17.29 19.20 -35.64
N PHE A 17 17.39 17.96 -36.09
CA PHE A 17 16.66 16.84 -35.50
C PHE A 17 17.52 15.93 -34.63
N ALA A 18 18.60 16.46 -34.03
CA ALA A 18 19.14 15.87 -32.85
C ALA A 18 18.40 16.45 -31.64
N ILE A 19 17.11 16.18 -31.51
CA ILE A 19 16.45 16.17 -30.20
C ILE A 19 16.93 14.90 -29.50
N SER A 20 18.18 14.92 -29.11
CA SER A 20 18.68 14.10 -28.01
C SER A 20 18.05 14.71 -26.75
N SER A 21 16.78 14.45 -26.51
CA SER A 21 16.24 14.56 -25.19
C SER A 21 16.93 13.49 -24.36
N ASN A 22 18.09 13.85 -23.85
CA ASN A 22 18.79 13.08 -22.82
C ASN A 22 17.91 13.16 -21.57
N ILE A 23 16.81 12.40 -21.58
CA ILE A 23 15.92 12.27 -20.42
C ILE A 23 16.73 11.48 -19.43
N GLN A 24 17.46 12.18 -18.60
CA GLN A 24 18.21 11.60 -17.49
C GLN A 24 17.20 11.23 -16.42
N TYR A 25 16.73 9.97 -16.42
CA TYR A 25 15.84 9.47 -15.39
C TYR A 25 16.62 9.38 -14.07
N LYS A 26 16.18 10.16 -13.09
CA LYS A 26 16.66 10.04 -11.72
C LYS A 26 15.85 8.97 -10.99
N VAL A 27 16.52 7.92 -10.57
CA VAL A 27 15.90 6.73 -9.97
C VAL A 27 16.21 6.65 -8.48
N ALA A 28 15.18 6.38 -7.67
CA ALA A 28 15.33 6.11 -6.26
C ALA A 28 14.93 4.68 -5.90
N LYS A 29 15.37 4.24 -4.73
CA LYS A 29 14.91 3.00 -4.07
C LYS A 29 14.43 3.30 -2.67
N VAL A 30 13.52 2.46 -2.17
CA VAL A 30 12.89 2.59 -0.86
C VAL A 30 12.72 1.24 -0.18
N ASP A 31 13.00 1.19 1.10
CA ASP A 31 12.70 0.04 1.96
C ASP A 31 11.23 0.12 2.40
N VAL A 32 10.37 -0.61 1.68
CA VAL A 32 8.92 -0.63 1.91
C VAL A 32 8.58 -1.12 3.32
N GLN A 33 9.36 -2.08 3.87
CA GLN A 33 9.11 -2.61 5.21
C GLN A 33 9.31 -1.52 6.28
N LYS A 34 10.33 -0.68 6.11
CA LYS A 34 10.54 0.46 7.01
C LYS A 34 9.44 1.49 6.92
N LEU A 35 8.89 1.74 5.74
CA LEU A 35 7.74 2.66 5.57
C LEU A 35 6.49 2.12 6.26
N ILE A 36 6.19 0.82 6.07
CA ILE A 36 5.07 0.15 6.73
C ILE A 36 5.23 0.23 8.26
N ALA A 37 6.42 -0.08 8.79
CA ALA A 37 6.69 -0.02 10.21
C ALA A 37 6.60 1.39 10.80
N ALA A 38 6.94 2.42 10.02
CA ALA A 38 6.84 3.82 10.42
C ALA A 38 5.42 4.39 10.31
N SER A 39 4.49 3.71 9.62
CA SER A 39 3.13 4.22 9.39
C SER A 39 2.30 4.23 10.68
N PRO A 40 1.84 5.40 11.16
CA PRO A 40 0.96 5.49 12.33
C PRO A 40 -0.36 4.75 12.11
N GLN A 41 -0.87 4.74 10.87
CA GLN A 41 -2.12 4.07 10.50
C GLN A 41 -1.98 2.55 10.65
N ILE A 42 -0.87 1.97 10.20
CA ILE A 42 -0.58 0.54 10.37
C ILE A 42 -0.39 0.20 11.85
N ASN A 43 0.32 1.05 12.60
CA ASN A 43 0.54 0.84 14.03
C ASN A 43 -0.76 0.95 14.83
N ALA A 44 -1.65 1.88 14.48
CA ALA A 44 -2.98 1.99 15.07
C ALA A 44 -3.84 0.77 14.75
N LEU A 45 -3.78 0.28 13.49
CA LEU A 45 -4.51 -0.91 13.08
C LEU A 45 -4.05 -2.17 13.84
N LYS A 46 -2.74 -2.35 14.05
CA LYS A 46 -2.21 -3.46 14.88
C LYS A 46 -2.79 -3.43 16.28
N LYS A 47 -2.73 -2.26 16.95
CA LYS A 47 -3.31 -2.10 18.31
C LYS A 47 -4.81 -2.38 18.34
N GLU A 48 -5.54 -2.00 17.30
CA GLU A 48 -6.98 -2.29 17.18
C GLU A 48 -7.22 -3.79 17.03
N GLN A 49 -6.43 -4.48 16.20
CA GLN A 49 -6.56 -5.93 16.03
C GLN A 49 -6.25 -6.70 17.32
N ASP A 50 -5.23 -6.28 18.09
CA ASP A 50 -4.91 -6.88 19.38
C ASP A 50 -6.11 -6.75 20.36
N LYS A 51 -6.73 -5.55 20.42
CA LYS A 51 -7.93 -5.35 21.26
C LYS A 51 -9.10 -6.23 20.80
N LYS A 52 -9.35 -6.30 19.47
CA LYS A 52 -10.41 -7.13 18.92
C LYS A 52 -10.19 -8.61 19.17
N ALA A 53 -8.96 -9.09 19.12
CA ALA A 53 -8.63 -10.46 19.45
C ALA A 53 -9.01 -10.80 20.90
N ILE A 54 -8.70 -9.91 21.85
CA ILE A 54 -9.08 -10.06 23.26
C ILE A 54 -10.60 -10.04 23.41
N GLU A 55 -11.30 -9.14 22.72
CA GLU A 55 -12.77 -9.05 22.76
C GLU A 55 -13.43 -10.33 22.23
N ILE A 56 -12.94 -10.84 21.10
CA ILE A 56 -13.45 -12.09 20.52
C ILE A 56 -13.20 -13.27 21.45
N GLN A 57 -12.02 -13.33 22.08
CA GLN A 57 -11.70 -14.38 23.04
C GLN A 57 -12.63 -14.36 24.26
N LYS A 58 -12.88 -13.18 24.84
CA LYS A 58 -13.84 -13.01 25.94
C LYS A 58 -15.25 -13.39 25.54
N TRP A 59 -15.67 -12.95 24.34
CA TRP A 59 -16.97 -13.30 23.81
C TRP A 59 -17.12 -14.82 23.62
N ALA A 60 -16.12 -15.49 23.04
CA ALA A 60 -16.13 -16.94 22.85
C ALA A 60 -16.20 -17.69 24.19
N ALA A 61 -15.45 -17.26 25.20
CA ALA A 61 -15.51 -17.84 26.54
C ALA A 61 -16.90 -17.70 27.17
N ASN A 62 -17.55 -16.54 27.02
CA ASN A 62 -18.91 -16.31 27.51
C ASN A 62 -19.95 -17.19 26.76
N ALA A 63 -19.81 -17.29 25.43
CA ALA A 63 -20.65 -18.15 24.61
C ALA A 63 -20.56 -19.62 25.05
N GLN A 64 -19.33 -20.09 25.24
CA GLN A 64 -19.05 -21.45 25.71
C GLN A 64 -19.66 -21.71 27.11
N ALA A 65 -19.55 -20.73 28.03
CA ALA A 65 -20.12 -20.84 29.36
C ALA A 65 -21.66 -20.94 29.31
N GLN A 66 -22.32 -20.20 28.40
CA GLN A 66 -23.77 -20.28 28.20
C GLN A 66 -24.19 -21.62 27.59
N ILE A 67 -23.45 -22.14 26.61
CA ILE A 67 -23.69 -23.46 26.04
C ILE A 67 -23.59 -24.56 27.12
N ASN A 68 -22.58 -24.42 27.99
CA ASN A 68 -22.36 -25.43 29.04
C ASN A 68 -23.41 -25.42 30.15
N LYS A 69 -24.05 -24.25 30.39
CA LYS A 69 -25.15 -24.11 31.37
C LYS A 69 -26.48 -24.64 30.85
N GLU A 70 -26.65 -24.79 29.54
CA GLU A 70 -27.90 -25.31 28.98
C GLU A 70 -27.97 -26.85 29.09
N ASN A 71 -29.00 -27.33 29.73
CA ASN A 71 -29.21 -28.77 29.96
C ASN A 71 -30.13 -29.42 28.91
N ASP A 72 -30.98 -28.65 28.26
CA ASP A 72 -31.85 -29.14 27.20
C ASP A 72 -31.05 -29.35 25.92
N LYS A 73 -31.05 -30.58 25.37
CA LYS A 73 -30.26 -30.95 24.19
C LYS A 73 -30.66 -30.13 22.96
N ASN A 74 -31.93 -29.82 22.75
CA ASN A 74 -32.41 -29.10 21.58
C ASN A 74 -31.99 -27.63 21.67
N LYS A 75 -32.22 -27.00 22.82
CA LYS A 75 -31.80 -25.61 23.08
C LYS A 75 -30.29 -25.46 23.01
N LYS A 76 -29.52 -26.42 23.51
CA LYS A 76 -28.05 -26.43 23.41
C LYS A 76 -27.60 -26.46 21.96
N ALA A 77 -28.21 -27.29 21.11
CA ALA A 77 -27.91 -27.35 19.70
C ALA A 77 -28.23 -26.03 18.97
N GLU A 78 -29.35 -25.38 19.33
CA GLU A 78 -29.69 -24.06 18.80
C GLU A 78 -28.71 -22.97 19.23
N LEU A 79 -28.28 -22.98 20.49
CA LEU A 79 -27.26 -22.05 21.00
C LEU A 79 -25.93 -22.21 20.26
N ILE A 80 -25.47 -23.42 20.02
CA ILE A 80 -24.27 -23.71 19.26
C ILE A 80 -24.37 -23.10 17.83
N LYS A 81 -25.46 -23.40 17.10
CA LYS A 81 -25.69 -22.83 15.76
C LYS A 81 -25.72 -21.30 15.77
N LYS A 82 -26.38 -20.71 16.78
CA LYS A 82 -26.44 -19.26 16.94
C LYS A 82 -25.05 -18.63 17.13
N TYR A 83 -24.28 -19.20 18.06
CA TYR A 83 -22.93 -18.66 18.34
C TYR A 83 -21.95 -18.90 17.20
N ASP A 84 -22.02 -20.03 16.51
CA ASP A 84 -21.23 -20.27 15.29
C ASP A 84 -21.50 -19.23 14.21
N LYS A 85 -22.80 -18.94 13.97
CA LYS A 85 -23.17 -17.88 13.03
C LYS A 85 -22.64 -16.52 13.46
N GLN A 86 -22.85 -16.16 14.73
CA GLN A 86 -22.35 -14.87 15.26
C GLN A 86 -20.85 -14.76 15.19
N PHE A 87 -20.11 -15.83 15.44
CA PHE A 87 -18.65 -15.85 15.31
C PHE A 87 -18.21 -15.59 13.86
N LYS A 88 -18.80 -16.31 12.91
CA LYS A 88 -18.54 -16.12 11.48
C LYS A 88 -18.83 -14.70 11.03
N ASP A 89 -19.96 -14.14 11.46
CA ASP A 89 -20.35 -12.76 11.13
C ASP A 89 -19.35 -11.74 11.71
N LYS A 90 -18.96 -11.91 12.99
CA LYS A 90 -17.95 -11.06 13.64
C LYS A 90 -16.60 -11.11 12.91
N MET A 91 -16.13 -12.31 12.56
CA MET A 91 -14.87 -12.48 11.84
C MET A 91 -14.92 -11.84 10.45
N LYS A 92 -16.02 -12.03 9.71
CA LYS A 92 -16.21 -11.42 8.38
C LYS A 92 -16.21 -9.90 8.45
N LEU A 93 -16.95 -9.32 9.39
CA LEU A 93 -16.99 -7.86 9.60
C LEU A 93 -15.62 -7.31 9.96
N ASN A 94 -14.90 -7.99 10.85
CA ASN A 94 -13.55 -7.58 11.23
C ASN A 94 -12.59 -7.64 10.04
N ALA A 95 -12.61 -8.74 9.27
CA ALA A 95 -11.76 -8.90 8.10
C ALA A 95 -12.02 -7.81 7.05
N THR A 96 -13.29 -7.53 6.74
CA THR A 96 -13.67 -6.47 5.79
C THR A 96 -13.25 -5.08 6.27
N ALA A 97 -13.43 -4.77 7.56
CA ALA A 97 -13.03 -3.50 8.13
C ALA A 97 -11.50 -3.33 8.12
N THR A 98 -10.77 -4.42 8.44
CA THR A 98 -9.31 -4.46 8.42
C THR A 98 -8.77 -4.22 7.01
N GLN A 99 -9.33 -4.92 6.01
CA GLN A 99 -8.90 -4.75 4.62
C GLN A 99 -9.05 -3.30 4.16
N LYS A 100 -10.22 -2.68 4.40
CA LYS A 100 -10.43 -1.27 4.04
C LYS A 100 -9.40 -0.32 4.68
N LYS A 101 -8.98 -0.59 5.92
CA LYS A 101 -7.98 0.23 6.61
C LYS A 101 -6.57 -0.01 6.06
N LEU A 102 -6.26 -1.25 5.67
CA LEU A 102 -5.01 -1.58 4.99
C LEU A 102 -4.92 -0.88 3.63
N ASP A 103 -5.98 -0.96 2.83
CA ASP A 103 -6.04 -0.30 1.52
C ASP A 103 -5.85 1.23 1.65
N ALA A 104 -6.49 1.84 2.65
CA ALA A 104 -6.34 3.26 2.93
C ALA A 104 -4.91 3.63 3.39
N ALA A 105 -4.29 2.79 4.21
CA ALA A 105 -2.91 3.00 4.66
C ALA A 105 -1.92 2.85 3.51
N GLU A 106 -2.11 1.85 2.64
CA GLU A 106 -1.31 1.64 1.43
C GLU A 106 -1.43 2.85 0.49
N ALA A 107 -2.65 3.31 0.21
CA ALA A 107 -2.87 4.49 -0.62
C ALA A 107 -2.18 5.74 -0.05
N SER A 108 -2.21 5.92 1.28
CA SER A 108 -1.53 7.02 1.96
C SER A 108 0.00 6.94 1.83
N ILE A 109 0.57 5.75 2.01
CA ILE A 109 2.01 5.51 1.85
C ILE A 109 2.42 5.79 0.39
N ASN A 110 1.70 5.23 -0.59
CA ASN A 110 1.97 5.42 -2.01
C ASN A 110 1.92 6.90 -2.41
N LYS A 111 0.90 7.63 -1.93
CA LYS A 111 0.80 9.08 -2.15
C LYS A 111 1.99 9.84 -1.55
N THR A 112 2.44 9.45 -0.37
CA THR A 112 3.61 10.06 0.28
C THR A 112 4.88 9.80 -0.52
N ILE A 113 5.07 8.55 -0.99
CA ILE A 113 6.20 8.19 -1.87
C ILE A 113 6.19 9.05 -3.13
N GLU A 114 5.06 9.10 -3.83
CA GLU A 114 4.91 9.86 -5.07
C GLU A 114 5.22 11.36 -4.86
N THR A 115 4.57 11.97 -3.86
CA THR A 115 4.71 13.40 -3.58
C THR A 115 6.15 13.75 -3.21
N LYS A 116 6.76 12.95 -2.33
CA LYS A 116 8.12 13.21 -1.85
C LYS A 116 9.17 12.92 -2.92
N ALA A 117 9.02 11.84 -3.69
CA ALA A 117 9.93 11.52 -4.79
C ALA A 117 9.93 12.62 -5.85
N LYS A 118 8.75 13.11 -6.26
CA LYS A 118 8.62 14.24 -7.18
C LYS A 118 9.29 15.50 -6.64
N ALA A 119 9.08 15.82 -5.36
CA ALA A 119 9.70 16.99 -4.72
C ALA A 119 11.24 16.89 -4.66
N LEU A 120 11.80 15.68 -4.63
CA LEU A 120 13.24 15.40 -4.68
C LEU A 120 13.79 15.25 -6.10
N GLY A 121 12.92 15.39 -7.11
CA GLY A 121 13.28 15.31 -8.52
C GLY A 121 13.48 13.90 -9.07
N TYR A 122 12.95 12.88 -8.40
CA TYR A 122 12.98 11.50 -8.89
C TYR A 122 11.82 11.23 -9.85
N ASN A 123 12.12 10.52 -10.93
CA ASN A 123 11.17 10.11 -11.95
C ASN A 123 10.59 8.72 -11.65
N LEU A 124 11.39 7.85 -11.02
CA LEU A 124 11.04 6.47 -10.72
C LEU A 124 11.48 6.12 -9.30
N VAL A 125 10.66 5.32 -8.63
CA VAL A 125 10.97 4.76 -7.31
C VAL A 125 10.70 3.26 -7.33
N PHE A 126 11.67 2.47 -6.93
CA PHE A 126 11.57 1.02 -6.82
C PHE A 126 11.67 0.56 -5.35
N ALA A 127 11.11 -0.59 -5.07
CA ALA A 127 11.38 -1.26 -3.79
C ALA A 127 12.86 -1.67 -3.73
N LYS A 128 13.49 -1.47 -2.58
CA LYS A 128 14.92 -1.82 -2.38
C LYS A 128 15.22 -3.29 -2.66
N SER A 129 14.24 -4.17 -2.44
CA SER A 129 14.36 -5.62 -2.66
C SER A 129 14.55 -6.03 -4.13
N VAL A 130 14.20 -5.16 -5.08
CA VAL A 130 14.32 -5.45 -6.53
C VAL A 130 15.47 -4.68 -7.19
N VAL A 131 16.21 -3.84 -6.45
CA VAL A 131 17.32 -3.04 -6.97
C VAL A 131 18.64 -3.65 -6.50
N LEU A 132 19.40 -4.22 -7.42
CA LEU A 132 20.72 -4.79 -7.11
C LEU A 132 21.81 -3.72 -7.01
N TYR A 133 21.76 -2.69 -7.88
CA TYR A 133 22.78 -1.65 -7.96
C TYR A 133 22.20 -0.35 -8.53
N GLY A 134 22.76 0.78 -8.12
CA GLY A 134 22.54 2.08 -8.77
C GLY A 134 21.13 2.65 -8.58
N ALA A 135 20.79 3.19 -7.45
CA ALA A 135 19.65 4.09 -7.20
C ALA A 135 19.86 4.73 -5.84
N ASP A 136 19.41 5.96 -5.69
CA ASP A 136 19.49 6.68 -4.41
C ASP A 136 18.51 6.08 -3.41
N ASP A 137 18.94 5.85 -2.19
CA ASP A 137 18.04 5.35 -1.12
C ASP A 137 17.40 6.54 -0.39
N ILE A 138 16.10 6.77 -0.65
CA ILE A 138 15.32 7.86 -0.05
C ILE A 138 14.41 7.39 1.11
N THR A 139 14.70 6.22 1.68
CA THR A 139 13.89 5.64 2.76
C THR A 139 13.77 6.57 3.96
N ALA A 140 14.88 7.19 4.37
CA ALA A 140 14.91 8.05 5.55
C ALA A 140 14.05 9.32 5.38
N GLU A 141 14.05 9.92 4.19
CA GLU A 141 13.25 11.08 3.83
C GLU A 141 11.76 10.74 3.80
N LEU A 142 11.43 9.55 3.30
CA LEU A 142 10.05 9.07 3.26
C LEU A 142 9.53 8.73 4.65
N VAL A 143 10.31 8.05 5.48
CA VAL A 143 9.93 7.75 6.88
C VAL A 143 9.59 9.02 7.65
N LYS A 144 10.35 10.10 7.46
CA LYS A 144 10.05 11.41 8.08
C LYS A 144 8.77 12.06 7.55
N ALA A 145 8.36 11.73 6.33
CA ALA A 145 7.18 12.30 5.69
C ALA A 145 5.89 11.50 5.95
N ILE A 146 5.99 10.24 6.36
CA ILE A 146 4.84 9.41 6.73
C ILE A 146 4.31 9.87 8.10
N LYS A 147 3.05 10.31 8.11
CA LYS A 147 2.34 10.83 9.29
C LYS A 147 1.08 10.01 9.56
#